data_232185145fec5f6c3c4edd2991a8462c
#
_entry.id   232185145fec5f6c3c4edd2991a8462c
#
_cell.length_a   1.000
_cell.length_b   1.000
_cell.length_c   1.000
_cell.angle_alpha   90.00
_cell.angle_beta   90.00
_cell.angle_gamma   90.00
#
_symmetry.space_group_name_H-M   'P 1'
#
loop_
_entity.id
_entity.type
_entity.pdbx_description
1 polymer ?
#
loop_
_entity_poly.entity_id
_entity_poly.type
_entity_poly.pdbx_seq_one_letter_code
_entity_poly.pdbx_strand_id
1 'polypeptide(L)'
;MLRFFLRYTYKPARILASRLPDLRNDLQKSNLYISAEGIIFRSMLFMLISIPFIVVAAYFLAQAGLGIFVIALPVAVVAPLMLMLNLPKISASSRSSALENELPYVVGYITVLAGGGISPFITIKRLSKADAIFPAAAREARRILLDIEIFGMDAISALEKVTKTNPNKLFADFIGGYVAVLKTGGDALSYLESKLKDIFSYTEGKVKRGSEFIGTMAEAYIIVTVVMGISLTILWSTQNLLGGISNGGVGGTVGLGGTQTLNASLIIMFSVLFVPVISLIFIIVIGSAQTREPFSFDLPFYVFLACLPAVAVCYFVPFGLPQYTQLGIGLAIASTPAAILQWRYVKHRKSVESKLANFLRDISEVRKTGLAPEKTIEQLAGRSYGGLSEHIKRISSQLSWGTPMRTVLQNFGASVKSWLTRAMAFLLLEVVDVGGGSTKMFTDLADFTEKNAQLQVERRSMVRPYIMIPYIGAVMVVMTTAMMLYFINPPGLSEAGVPALAPGSIVEKATNILLICSFFQAWVMGFVAGKMGEESAADGFKHATFLVVICIITVYVSFYFISGIKF
;
A
#
# COMPACT_ATOMS: atom_id res chain seq x y z
N MET A 1 12.44 40.04 22.45
CA MET A 1 11.24 39.21 22.61
C MET A 1 11.52 37.73 22.38
N LEU A 2 12.11 37.29 21.26
CA LEU A 2 12.36 35.89 20.95
C LEU A 2 13.18 35.13 22.01
N ARG A 3 14.26 35.74 22.54
CA ARG A 3 15.10 35.15 23.60
C ARG A 3 14.38 35.01 24.95
N PHE A 4 13.43 35.87 25.25
CA PHE A 4 12.62 35.81 26.48
C PHE A 4 11.58 34.68 26.37
N PHE A 5 10.94 34.56 25.21
CA PHE A 5 9.98 33.50 24.88
C PHE A 5 10.64 32.12 24.88
N LEU A 6 11.84 31.99 24.29
CA LEU A 6 12.63 30.76 24.28
C LEU A 6 13.00 30.31 25.72
N ARG A 7 13.31 31.26 26.62
CA ARG A 7 13.69 30.92 28.01
C ARG A 7 12.49 30.47 28.86
N TYR A 8 11.29 30.97 28.55
CA TYR A 8 10.07 30.65 29.30
C TYR A 8 9.46 29.29 28.87
N THR A 9 9.54 28.95 27.60
CA THR A 9 9.02 27.68 27.06
C THR A 9 10.02 26.53 27.18
N TYR A 10 11.32 26.77 27.32
CA TYR A 10 12.34 25.74 27.47
C TYR A 10 12.38 25.11 28.89
N LYS A 11 12.02 25.88 29.93
CA LYS A 11 11.93 25.33 31.29
C LYS A 11 10.90 24.23 31.44
N PRO A 12 9.62 24.42 31.02
CA PRO A 12 8.61 23.36 31.11
C PRO A 12 8.96 22.15 30.20
N ALA A 13 9.58 22.38 29.04
CA ALA A 13 10.04 21.29 28.17
C ALA A 13 11.09 20.39 28.86
N ARG A 14 12.00 20.96 29.65
CA ARG A 14 13.00 20.21 30.41
C ARG A 14 12.39 19.39 31.53
N ILE A 15 11.39 19.95 32.24
CA ILE A 15 10.66 19.23 33.30
C ILE A 15 9.84 18.08 32.71
N LEU A 16 9.18 18.29 31.57
CA LEU A 16 8.45 17.22 30.88
C LEU A 16 9.40 16.13 30.34
N ALA A 17 10.54 16.51 29.79
CA ALA A 17 11.55 15.57 29.30
C ALA A 17 12.12 14.66 30.40
N SER A 18 12.23 15.14 31.64
CA SER A 18 12.67 14.33 32.76
C SER A 18 11.61 13.31 33.23
N ARG A 19 10.33 13.56 32.94
CA ARG A 19 9.21 12.66 33.27
C ARG A 19 8.91 11.63 32.19
N LEU A 20 9.55 11.72 31.02
CA LEU A 20 9.35 10.84 29.86
C LEU A 20 10.65 10.08 29.51
N PRO A 21 11.10 9.11 30.34
CA PRO A 21 12.33 8.36 30.08
C PRO A 21 12.25 7.55 28.77
N ASP A 22 11.06 7.08 28.40
CA ASP A 22 10.83 6.34 27.16
C ASP A 22 11.14 7.16 25.91
N LEU A 23 10.89 8.47 25.94
CA LEU A 23 11.19 9.37 24.82
C LEU A 23 12.71 9.41 24.49
N ARG A 24 13.58 9.31 25.49
CA ARG A 24 15.03 9.22 25.28
C ARG A 24 15.44 7.91 24.61
N ASN A 25 14.86 6.80 25.06
CA ASN A 25 15.11 5.48 24.48
C ASN A 25 14.61 5.44 23.03
N ASP A 26 13.41 5.99 22.76
CA ASP A 26 12.83 6.05 21.43
C ASP A 26 13.65 6.97 20.49
N LEU A 27 14.24 8.05 21.01
CA LEU A 27 15.14 8.91 20.27
C LEU A 27 16.45 8.22 19.88
N GLN A 28 17.04 7.46 20.77
CA GLN A 28 18.24 6.66 20.46
C GLN A 28 17.94 5.62 19.39
N LYS A 29 16.79 4.93 19.50
CA LYS A 29 16.33 3.93 18.54
C LYS A 29 15.94 4.55 17.19
N SER A 30 15.37 5.75 17.18
CA SER A 30 14.95 6.45 15.94
C SER A 30 16.08 7.05 15.15
N ASN A 31 17.26 7.23 15.77
CA ASN A 31 18.41 7.95 15.19
C ASN A 31 18.10 9.40 14.80
N LEU A 32 17.16 10.02 15.46
CA LEU A 32 16.93 11.45 15.33
C LEU A 32 17.96 12.17 16.21
N TYR A 33 18.85 12.94 15.59
CA TYR A 33 19.85 13.77 16.28
C TYR A 33 19.21 15.03 16.91
N ILE A 34 18.10 14.84 17.62
CA ILE A 34 17.34 15.89 18.28
C ILE A 34 17.24 15.52 19.76
N SER A 35 17.46 16.50 20.65
CA SER A 35 17.27 16.26 22.08
C SER A 35 15.80 16.08 22.43
N ALA A 36 15.48 15.30 23.47
CA ALA A 36 14.12 15.13 23.97
C ALA A 36 13.47 16.49 24.31
N GLU A 37 14.26 17.39 24.88
CA GLU A 37 13.87 18.76 25.20
C GLU A 37 13.51 19.55 23.93
N GLY A 38 14.26 19.35 22.83
CA GLY A 38 14.02 20.02 21.54
C GLY A 38 12.73 19.56 20.86
N ILE A 39 12.37 18.29 20.99
CA ILE A 39 11.08 17.79 20.43
C ILE A 39 9.90 18.35 21.22
N ILE A 40 9.95 18.31 22.55
CA ILE A 40 8.90 18.85 23.40
C ILE A 40 8.75 20.36 23.18
N PHE A 41 9.86 21.08 23.06
CA PHE A 41 9.82 22.50 22.74
C PHE A 41 9.13 22.79 21.40
N ARG A 42 9.49 22.05 20.35
CA ARG A 42 8.86 22.20 19.01
C ARG A 42 7.37 21.84 19.05
N SER A 43 6.98 20.80 19.79
CA SER A 43 5.58 20.41 19.93
C SER A 43 4.74 21.48 20.64
N MET A 44 5.28 22.09 21.70
CA MET A 44 4.66 23.22 22.40
C MET A 44 4.53 24.46 21.51
N LEU A 45 5.56 24.76 20.71
CA LEU A 45 5.54 25.87 19.77
C LEU A 45 4.48 25.65 18.68
N PHE A 46 4.38 24.43 18.14
CA PHE A 46 3.42 24.09 17.11
C PHE A 46 1.98 24.16 17.64
N MET A 47 1.74 23.70 18.87
CA MET A 47 0.47 23.84 19.56
C MET A 47 0.09 25.32 19.72
N LEU A 48 1.02 26.17 20.14
CA LEU A 48 0.76 27.59 20.31
C LEU A 48 0.41 28.30 18.98
N ILE A 49 1.08 27.93 17.88
CA ILE A 49 0.81 28.48 16.55
C ILE A 49 -0.55 27.96 16.01
N SER A 50 -0.97 26.76 16.35
CA SER A 50 -2.24 26.19 15.87
C SER A 50 -3.48 26.81 16.50
N ILE A 51 -3.39 27.34 17.73
CA ILE A 51 -4.52 27.94 18.47
C ILE A 51 -5.26 29.02 17.65
N PRO A 52 -4.61 30.08 17.12
CA PRO A 52 -5.31 31.12 16.37
C PRO A 52 -6.01 30.60 15.13
N PHE A 53 -5.41 29.63 14.41
CA PHE A 53 -6.04 29.01 13.24
C PHE A 53 -7.29 28.22 13.63
N ILE A 54 -7.26 27.53 14.75
CA ILE A 54 -8.40 26.75 15.27
C ILE A 54 -9.52 27.68 15.72
N VAL A 55 -9.22 28.81 16.35
CA VAL A 55 -10.21 29.82 16.74
C VAL A 55 -10.91 30.42 15.52
N VAL A 56 -10.14 30.74 14.47
CA VAL A 56 -10.69 31.23 13.19
C VAL A 56 -11.58 30.16 12.54
N ALA A 57 -11.12 28.92 12.51
CA ALA A 57 -11.90 27.79 11.97
C ALA A 57 -13.20 27.58 12.77
N ALA A 58 -13.15 27.69 14.11
CA ALA A 58 -14.32 27.61 14.97
C ALA A 58 -15.37 28.67 14.64
N TYR A 59 -14.90 29.90 14.41
CA TYR A 59 -15.79 31.00 14.05
C TYR A 59 -16.51 30.75 12.72
N PHE A 60 -15.77 30.30 11.68
CA PHE A 60 -16.36 29.99 10.37
C PHE A 60 -17.31 28.78 10.42
N LEU A 61 -16.99 27.74 11.18
CA LEU A 61 -17.87 26.57 11.35
C LEU A 61 -19.16 26.94 12.10
N ALA A 62 -19.08 27.83 13.09
CA ALA A 62 -20.26 28.31 13.80
C ALA A 62 -21.17 29.16 12.87
N GLN A 63 -20.61 30.02 12.04
CA GLN A 63 -21.33 30.81 11.06
C GLN A 63 -21.99 29.94 9.97
N ALA A 64 -21.34 28.83 9.59
CA ALA A 64 -21.87 27.89 8.60
C ALA A 64 -22.98 26.96 9.13
N GLY A 65 -23.41 27.13 10.39
CA GLY A 65 -24.43 26.27 11.02
C GLY A 65 -23.95 24.86 11.38
N LEU A 66 -22.65 24.62 11.26
CA LEU A 66 -21.98 23.33 11.55
C LEU A 66 -21.47 23.26 13.00
N GLY A 67 -22.21 23.81 13.96
CA GLY A 67 -21.82 23.93 15.37
C GLY A 67 -21.40 22.60 16.03
N ILE A 68 -21.97 21.48 15.59
CA ILE A 68 -21.60 20.16 16.12
C ILE A 68 -20.11 19.82 15.88
N PHE A 69 -19.48 20.35 14.83
CA PHE A 69 -18.05 20.14 14.55
C PHE A 69 -17.12 20.98 15.43
N VAL A 70 -17.66 21.97 16.16
CA VAL A 70 -16.89 22.75 17.15
C VAL A 70 -16.42 21.85 18.29
N ILE A 71 -17.16 20.77 18.60
CA ILE A 71 -16.77 19.77 19.61
C ILE A 71 -15.47 19.03 19.23
N ALA A 72 -15.14 18.94 17.94
CA ALA A 72 -13.88 18.30 17.47
C ALA A 72 -12.64 19.21 17.58
N LEU A 73 -12.81 20.51 17.82
CA LEU A 73 -11.71 21.47 17.87
C LEU A 73 -10.69 21.24 19.01
N PRO A 74 -11.08 20.86 20.24
CA PRO A 74 -10.11 20.50 21.28
C PRO A 74 -9.19 19.35 20.85
N VAL A 75 -9.72 18.38 20.10
CA VAL A 75 -8.90 17.28 19.54
C VAL A 75 -7.88 17.82 18.53
N ALA A 76 -8.25 18.79 17.71
CA ALA A 76 -7.36 19.42 16.74
C ALA A 76 -6.21 20.22 17.41
N VAL A 77 -6.40 20.73 18.64
CA VAL A 77 -5.34 21.38 19.43
C VAL A 77 -4.35 20.36 19.98
N VAL A 78 -4.85 19.22 20.47
CA VAL A 78 -4.01 18.20 21.13
C VAL A 78 -3.34 17.27 20.12
N ALA A 79 -3.94 17.06 18.94
CA ALA A 79 -3.41 16.16 17.92
C ALA A 79 -1.97 16.48 17.46
N PRO A 80 -1.57 17.74 17.17
CA PRO A 80 -0.20 18.06 16.80
C PRO A 80 0.81 17.77 17.91
N LEU A 81 0.45 18.02 19.17
CA LEU A 81 1.27 17.69 20.34
C LEU A 81 1.50 16.17 20.42
N MET A 82 0.42 15.39 20.37
CA MET A 82 0.50 13.93 20.39
C MET A 82 1.28 13.37 19.20
N LEU A 83 1.09 13.93 18.01
CA LEU A 83 1.82 13.52 16.81
C LEU A 83 3.33 13.75 16.98
N MET A 84 3.74 14.94 17.41
CA MET A 84 5.16 15.27 17.59
C MET A 84 5.82 14.45 18.69
N LEU A 85 5.15 14.17 19.79
CA LEU A 85 5.68 13.32 20.86
C LEU A 85 5.84 11.86 20.41
N ASN A 86 4.99 11.37 19.50
CA ASN A 86 5.07 10.03 18.95
C ASN A 86 6.00 9.93 17.72
N LEU A 87 6.48 11.04 17.13
CA LEU A 87 7.38 11.01 15.96
C LEU A 87 8.62 10.13 16.17
N PRO A 88 9.34 10.15 17.30
CA PRO A 88 10.48 9.28 17.52
C PRO A 88 10.10 7.81 17.51
N LYS A 89 8.98 7.45 18.15
CA LYS A 89 8.45 6.09 18.18
C LYS A 89 8.04 5.62 16.79
N ILE A 90 7.36 6.47 16.02
CA ILE A 90 6.97 6.19 14.63
C ILE A 90 8.22 6.02 13.75
N SER A 91 9.22 6.88 13.91
CA SER A 91 10.48 6.80 13.17
C SER A 91 11.27 5.52 13.52
N ALA A 92 11.37 5.17 14.80
CA ALA A 92 12.01 3.93 15.25
C ALA A 92 11.27 2.69 14.72
N SER A 93 9.93 2.69 14.75
CA SER A 93 9.11 1.62 14.20
C SER A 93 9.26 1.51 12.68
N SER A 94 9.25 2.62 11.96
CA SER A 94 9.47 2.65 10.50
C SER A 94 10.86 2.12 10.13
N ARG A 95 11.90 2.51 10.87
CA ARG A 95 13.27 2.00 10.70
C ARG A 95 13.33 0.49 10.98
N SER A 96 12.70 0.02 12.06
CA SER A 96 12.62 -1.39 12.40
C SER A 96 11.92 -2.20 11.31
N SER A 97 10.77 -1.72 10.82
CA SER A 97 10.01 -2.39 9.77
C SER A 97 10.75 -2.40 8.42
N ALA A 98 11.44 -1.31 8.07
CA ALA A 98 12.24 -1.26 6.86
C ALA A 98 13.38 -2.30 6.90
N LEU A 99 14.09 -2.38 8.03
CA LEU A 99 15.15 -3.36 8.22
C LEU A 99 14.61 -4.81 8.23
N GLU A 100 13.46 -5.04 8.86
CA GLU A 100 12.81 -6.34 8.90
C GLU A 100 12.42 -6.85 7.51
N ASN A 101 11.97 -5.97 6.62
CA ASN A 101 11.63 -6.33 5.25
C ASN A 101 12.87 -6.67 4.40
N GLU A 102 14.02 -6.04 4.67
CA GLU A 102 15.30 -6.34 4.00
C GLU A 102 16.01 -7.55 4.61
N LEU A 103 15.68 -7.94 5.86
CA LEU A 103 16.43 -8.91 6.64
C LEU A 103 16.60 -10.28 5.98
N PRO A 104 15.57 -10.91 5.37
CA PRO A 104 15.75 -12.19 4.67
C PRO A 104 16.82 -12.11 3.58
N TYR A 105 16.84 -11.01 2.84
CA TYR A 105 17.78 -10.78 1.74
C TYR A 105 19.19 -10.47 2.24
N VAL A 106 19.30 -9.71 3.32
CA VAL A 106 20.58 -9.38 3.95
C VAL A 106 21.23 -10.61 4.58
N VAL A 107 20.44 -11.44 5.28
CA VAL A 107 20.93 -12.69 5.86
C VAL A 107 21.31 -13.67 4.76
N GLY A 108 20.49 -13.80 3.70
CA GLY A 108 20.84 -14.57 2.52
C GLY A 108 22.15 -14.10 1.86
N TYR A 109 22.33 -12.79 1.72
CA TYR A 109 23.57 -12.18 1.22
C TYR A 109 24.78 -12.56 2.08
N ILE A 110 24.67 -12.40 3.42
CA ILE A 110 25.74 -12.74 4.34
C ILE A 110 26.05 -14.23 4.29
N THR A 111 25.02 -15.09 4.23
CA THR A 111 25.17 -16.56 4.16
C THR A 111 25.87 -17.00 2.88
N VAL A 112 25.44 -16.48 1.72
CA VAL A 112 26.04 -16.81 0.42
C VAL A 112 27.52 -16.40 0.38
N LEU A 113 27.87 -15.21 0.87
CA LEU A 113 29.26 -14.76 0.91
C LEU A 113 30.11 -15.54 1.94
N ALA A 114 29.54 -15.88 3.08
CA ALA A 114 30.20 -16.73 4.07
C ALA A 114 30.46 -18.14 3.54
N GLY A 115 29.56 -18.70 2.71
CA GLY A 115 29.76 -19.94 1.96
C GLY A 115 30.93 -19.89 0.99
N GLY A 116 31.32 -18.69 0.54
CA GLY A 116 32.56 -18.43 -0.22
C GLY A 116 33.79 -18.16 0.63
N GLY A 117 33.72 -18.28 1.95
CA GLY A 117 34.85 -18.06 2.87
C GLY A 117 35.17 -16.59 3.14
N ILE A 118 34.23 -15.66 2.87
CA ILE A 118 34.45 -14.23 3.07
C ILE A 118 34.27 -13.83 4.50
N SER A 119 35.20 -13.01 4.99
CA SER A 119 35.15 -12.53 6.37
C SER A 119 33.93 -11.61 6.61
N PRO A 120 33.36 -11.64 7.81
CA PRO A 120 32.22 -10.80 8.19
C PRO A 120 32.45 -9.30 7.96
N PHE A 121 33.66 -8.84 8.21
CA PHE A 121 34.04 -7.43 8.04
C PHE A 121 33.93 -7.00 6.57
N ILE A 122 34.46 -7.82 5.65
CA ILE A 122 34.38 -7.53 4.20
C ILE A 122 32.92 -7.52 3.76
N THR A 123 32.10 -8.46 4.23
CA THR A 123 30.67 -8.53 3.92
C THR A 123 29.94 -7.27 4.39
N ILE A 124 30.19 -6.80 5.61
CA ILE A 124 29.60 -5.55 6.15
C ILE A 124 30.08 -4.33 5.34
N LYS A 125 31.37 -4.29 4.98
CA LYS A 125 31.94 -3.20 4.16
C LYS A 125 31.29 -3.14 2.76
N ARG A 126 30.99 -4.26 2.15
CA ARG A 126 30.27 -4.33 0.88
C ARG A 126 28.81 -3.96 1.03
N LEU A 127 28.14 -4.46 2.08
CA LEU A 127 26.75 -4.13 2.39
C LEU A 127 26.54 -2.63 2.64
N SER A 128 27.53 -1.95 3.24
CA SER A 128 27.44 -0.49 3.49
C SER A 128 27.36 0.35 2.21
N LYS A 129 27.77 -0.20 1.05
CA LYS A 129 27.72 0.44 -0.26
C LYS A 129 26.46 0.09 -1.05
N ALA A 130 25.59 -0.78 -0.52
CA ALA A 130 24.41 -1.30 -1.19
C ALA A 130 23.15 -0.44 -0.98
N ASP A 131 23.28 0.87 -0.79
CA ASP A 131 22.16 1.80 -0.51
C ASP A 131 21.02 1.75 -1.53
N ALA A 132 21.36 1.58 -2.79
CA ALA A 132 20.36 1.55 -3.86
C ALA A 132 19.43 0.32 -3.79
N ILE A 133 19.81 -0.71 -3.03
CA ILE A 133 19.10 -1.99 -2.96
C ILE A 133 18.61 -2.28 -1.56
N PHE A 134 19.48 -2.11 -0.56
CA PHE A 134 19.23 -2.36 0.86
C PHE A 134 19.44 -1.09 1.71
N PRO A 135 18.60 -0.04 1.53
CA PRO A 135 18.83 1.25 2.18
C PRO A 135 18.80 1.18 3.71
N ALA A 136 18.01 0.28 4.31
CA ALA A 136 17.96 0.15 5.76
C ALA A 136 19.19 -0.59 6.30
N ALA A 137 19.55 -1.73 5.69
CA ALA A 137 20.70 -2.53 6.10
C ALA A 137 22.05 -1.83 5.82
N ALA A 138 22.17 -1.11 4.69
CA ALA A 138 23.36 -0.35 4.37
C ALA A 138 23.62 0.77 5.39
N ARG A 139 22.57 1.42 5.91
CA ARG A 139 22.71 2.40 7.01
C ARG A 139 23.23 1.77 8.29
N GLU A 140 22.76 0.57 8.65
CA GLU A 140 23.26 -0.16 9.82
C GLU A 140 24.72 -0.61 9.61
N ALA A 141 25.03 -1.15 8.43
CA ALA A 141 26.39 -1.55 8.07
C ALA A 141 27.38 -0.37 8.12
N ARG A 142 26.98 0.81 7.65
CA ARG A 142 27.82 2.04 7.78
C ARG A 142 28.08 2.42 9.22
N ARG A 143 27.12 2.26 10.12
CA ARG A 143 27.35 2.54 11.54
C ARG A 143 28.36 1.61 12.15
N ILE A 144 28.27 0.31 11.83
CA ILE A 144 29.25 -0.67 12.25
C ILE A 144 30.64 -0.28 11.74
N LEU A 145 30.75 0.13 10.47
CA LEU A 145 32.03 0.58 9.90
C LEU A 145 32.55 1.86 10.56
N LEU A 146 31.69 2.84 10.87
CA LEU A 146 32.09 4.04 11.59
C LEU A 146 32.64 3.71 12.98
N ASP A 147 32.01 2.78 13.69
CA ASP A 147 32.49 2.33 14.99
C ASP A 147 33.87 1.66 14.88
N ILE A 148 34.11 0.88 13.80
CA ILE A 148 35.41 0.21 13.56
C ILE A 148 36.47 1.18 13.02
N GLU A 149 36.18 1.87 11.89
CA GLU A 149 37.19 2.65 11.14
C GLU A 149 37.49 4.02 11.78
N ILE A 150 36.50 4.66 12.44
CA ILE A 150 36.66 5.99 13.03
C ILE A 150 36.89 5.91 14.55
N PHE A 151 36.11 5.10 15.25
CA PHE A 151 36.23 5.01 16.73
C PHE A 151 37.22 3.91 17.16
N GLY A 152 37.83 3.17 16.24
CA GLY A 152 38.85 2.17 16.52
C GLY A 152 38.34 0.96 17.33
N MET A 153 37.05 0.69 17.30
CA MET A 153 36.46 -0.45 17.99
C MET A 153 36.82 -1.74 17.26
N ASP A 154 37.05 -2.82 18.04
CA ASP A 154 37.12 -4.17 17.47
C ASP A 154 35.81 -4.55 16.77
N ALA A 155 35.93 -5.32 15.66
CA ALA A 155 34.80 -5.69 14.82
C ALA A 155 33.68 -6.43 15.59
N ILE A 156 34.08 -7.32 16.50
CA ILE A 156 33.14 -8.09 17.34
C ILE A 156 32.43 -7.17 18.32
N SER A 157 33.14 -6.25 18.95
CA SER A 157 32.60 -5.27 19.89
C SER A 157 31.66 -4.27 19.19
N ALA A 158 31.97 -3.86 17.97
CA ALA A 158 31.11 -2.98 17.16
C ALA A 158 29.78 -3.68 16.80
N LEU A 159 29.85 -4.96 16.43
CA LEU A 159 28.64 -5.78 16.18
C LEU A 159 27.80 -5.95 17.45
N GLU A 160 28.43 -6.21 18.60
CA GLU A 160 27.73 -6.34 19.89
C GLU A 160 27.03 -5.05 20.30
N LYS A 161 27.63 -3.89 20.06
CA LYS A 161 27.00 -2.57 20.30
C LYS A 161 25.69 -2.42 19.51
N VAL A 162 25.67 -2.87 18.28
CA VAL A 162 24.47 -2.81 17.43
C VAL A 162 23.33 -3.66 17.98
N THR A 163 23.61 -4.82 18.58
CA THR A 163 22.56 -5.66 19.19
C THR A 163 21.81 -4.94 20.31
N LYS A 164 22.47 -4.04 21.03
CA LYS A 164 21.89 -3.27 22.14
C LYS A 164 21.15 -2.01 21.68
N THR A 165 21.54 -1.43 20.55
CA THR A 165 21.03 -0.14 20.09
C THR A 165 20.02 -0.23 18.95
N ASN A 166 19.90 -1.39 18.29
CA ASN A 166 19.01 -1.56 17.16
C ASN A 166 17.55 -1.72 17.61
N PRO A 167 16.57 -1.00 16.99
CA PRO A 167 15.16 -1.14 17.31
C PRO A 167 14.56 -2.47 16.83
N ASN A 168 15.17 -3.14 15.85
CA ASN A 168 14.69 -4.41 15.31
C ASN A 168 15.25 -5.58 16.09
N LYS A 169 14.38 -6.31 16.81
CA LYS A 169 14.79 -7.45 17.63
C LYS A 169 15.35 -8.61 16.82
N LEU A 170 14.73 -8.92 15.66
CA LEU A 170 15.19 -10.03 14.80
C LEU A 170 16.60 -9.80 14.30
N PHE A 171 16.90 -8.57 13.88
CA PHE A 171 18.26 -8.19 13.45
C PHE A 171 19.24 -8.22 14.63
N ALA A 172 18.83 -7.73 15.78
CA ALA A 172 19.65 -7.78 17.00
C ALA A 172 19.97 -9.23 17.42
N ASP A 173 18.98 -10.12 17.40
CA ASP A 173 19.14 -11.54 17.71
C ASP A 173 20.02 -12.26 16.68
N PHE A 174 19.84 -11.94 15.38
CA PHE A 174 20.69 -12.45 14.31
C PHE A 174 22.16 -12.06 14.51
N ILE A 175 22.45 -10.79 14.70
CA ILE A 175 23.81 -10.29 14.92
C ILE A 175 24.38 -10.81 16.23
N GLY A 176 23.56 -10.85 17.31
CA GLY A 176 23.98 -11.34 18.62
C GLY A 176 24.42 -12.80 18.61
N GLY A 177 23.64 -13.66 17.95
CA GLY A 177 24.01 -15.07 17.78
C GLY A 177 25.24 -15.24 16.88
N TYR A 178 25.36 -14.44 15.82
CA TYR A 178 26.54 -14.44 14.97
C TYR A 178 27.82 -14.05 15.75
N VAL A 179 27.75 -13.00 16.55
CA VAL A 179 28.84 -12.59 17.47
C VAL A 179 29.20 -13.70 18.45
N ALA A 180 28.20 -14.37 19.03
CA ALA A 180 28.44 -15.47 19.95
C ALA A 180 29.23 -16.62 19.28
N VAL A 181 28.84 -17.03 18.08
CA VAL A 181 29.53 -18.06 17.32
C VAL A 181 30.96 -17.64 16.97
N LEU A 182 31.18 -16.40 16.57
CA LEU A 182 32.53 -15.88 16.29
C LEU A 182 33.42 -15.85 17.53
N LYS A 183 32.87 -15.50 18.71
CA LYS A 183 33.62 -15.51 20.00
C LYS A 183 33.99 -16.91 20.48
N THR A 184 33.12 -17.88 20.24
CA THR A 184 33.35 -19.27 20.65
C THR A 184 34.15 -20.09 19.65
N GLY A 185 34.46 -19.53 18.45
CA GLY A 185 35.14 -20.27 17.39
C GLY A 185 34.29 -21.35 16.73
N GLY A 186 32.95 -21.27 16.85
CA GLY A 186 32.02 -22.20 16.25
C GLY A 186 31.88 -22.06 14.73
N ASP A 187 31.15 -22.97 14.10
CA ASP A 187 30.86 -22.90 12.65
C ASP A 187 29.86 -21.78 12.33
N ALA A 188 30.41 -20.67 11.88
CA ALA A 188 29.64 -19.49 11.50
C ALA A 188 28.71 -19.75 10.30
N LEU A 189 29.11 -20.58 9.35
CA LEU A 189 28.31 -20.90 8.16
C LEU A 189 27.06 -21.70 8.55
N SER A 190 27.21 -22.75 9.32
CA SER A 190 26.09 -23.55 9.81
C SER A 190 25.09 -22.72 10.62
N TYR A 191 25.57 -21.78 11.44
CA TYR A 191 24.72 -20.83 12.15
C TYR A 191 23.93 -19.95 11.17
N LEU A 192 24.59 -19.37 10.15
CA LEU A 192 23.96 -18.49 9.17
C LEU A 192 22.90 -19.22 8.34
N GLU A 193 23.18 -20.46 7.89
CA GLU A 193 22.23 -21.29 7.13
C GLU A 193 21.00 -21.62 7.99
N SER A 194 21.19 -22.01 9.27
CA SER A 194 20.09 -22.26 10.21
C SER A 194 19.27 -21.00 10.44
N LYS A 195 19.93 -19.86 10.67
CA LYS A 195 19.25 -18.60 10.96
C LYS A 195 18.51 -18.05 9.75
N LEU A 196 19.02 -18.26 8.54
CA LEU A 196 18.34 -17.93 7.29
C LEU A 196 17.01 -18.70 7.18
N LYS A 197 17.01 -20.00 7.52
CA LYS A 197 15.81 -20.83 7.54
C LYS A 197 14.78 -20.31 8.55
N ASP A 198 15.22 -19.95 9.76
CA ASP A 198 14.37 -19.38 10.80
C ASP A 198 13.71 -18.07 10.35
N ILE A 199 14.50 -17.19 9.71
CA ILE A 199 14.01 -15.90 9.19
C ILE A 199 13.00 -16.11 8.07
N PHE A 200 13.19 -17.09 7.20
CA PHE A 200 12.18 -17.43 6.18
C PHE A 200 10.89 -17.93 6.82
N SER A 201 10.97 -18.83 7.80
CA SER A 201 9.78 -19.33 8.52
C SER A 201 9.05 -18.20 9.26
N TYR A 202 9.79 -17.29 9.88
CA TYR A 202 9.21 -16.09 10.48
C TYR A 202 8.50 -15.20 9.45
N THR A 203 9.13 -14.99 8.28
CA THR A 203 8.59 -14.17 7.19
C THR A 203 7.31 -14.80 6.62
N GLU A 204 7.29 -16.12 6.43
CA GLU A 204 6.12 -16.89 6.03
C GLU A 204 4.96 -16.71 7.02
N GLY A 205 5.23 -16.87 8.32
CA GLY A 205 4.25 -16.62 9.37
C GLY A 205 3.75 -15.17 9.40
N LYS A 206 4.62 -14.19 9.12
CA LYS A 206 4.24 -12.77 8.99
C LYS A 206 3.33 -12.54 7.79
N VAL A 207 3.65 -13.13 6.64
CA VAL A 207 2.83 -13.07 5.41
C VAL A 207 1.44 -13.66 5.66
N LYS A 208 1.36 -14.81 6.33
CA LYS A 208 0.09 -15.45 6.67
C LYS A 208 -0.78 -14.54 7.55
N ARG A 209 -0.23 -14.07 8.68
CA ARG A 209 -0.95 -13.13 9.57
C ARG A 209 -1.35 -11.83 8.88
N GLY A 210 -0.49 -11.30 8.00
CA GLY A 210 -0.82 -10.13 7.19
C GLY A 210 -1.97 -10.37 6.23
N SER A 211 -2.03 -11.56 5.60
CA SER A 211 -3.12 -11.95 4.71
C SER A 211 -4.45 -12.14 5.45
N GLU A 212 -4.43 -12.75 6.63
CA GLU A 212 -5.60 -12.88 7.52
C GLU A 212 -6.12 -11.50 7.95
N PHE A 213 -5.22 -10.60 8.32
CA PHE A 213 -5.58 -9.21 8.66
C PHE A 213 -6.21 -8.47 7.47
N ILE A 214 -5.70 -8.65 6.24
CA ILE A 214 -6.31 -8.08 5.04
C ILE A 214 -7.73 -8.61 4.86
N GLY A 215 -7.97 -9.90 5.12
CA GLY A 215 -9.31 -10.51 5.08
C GLY A 215 -10.27 -9.82 6.06
N THR A 216 -9.88 -9.69 7.33
CA THR A 216 -10.69 -9.01 8.35
C THR A 216 -10.97 -7.55 7.97
N MET A 217 -9.97 -6.85 7.42
CA MET A 217 -10.16 -5.48 6.93
C MET A 217 -11.09 -5.40 5.73
N ALA A 218 -11.08 -6.40 4.84
CA ALA A 218 -12.00 -6.47 3.71
C ALA A 218 -13.46 -6.63 4.17
N GLU A 219 -13.71 -7.48 5.15
CA GLU A 219 -15.03 -7.66 5.77
C GLU A 219 -15.49 -6.37 6.46
N ALA A 220 -14.64 -5.75 7.27
CA ALA A 220 -14.94 -4.47 7.93
C ALA A 220 -15.24 -3.36 6.91
N TYR A 221 -14.50 -3.31 5.80
CA TYR A 221 -14.71 -2.34 4.74
C TYR A 221 -16.11 -2.48 4.10
N ILE A 222 -16.54 -3.71 3.80
CA ILE A 222 -17.88 -3.96 3.27
C ILE A 222 -18.95 -3.53 4.27
N ILE A 223 -18.84 -3.93 5.52
CA ILE A 223 -19.83 -3.55 6.55
C ILE A 223 -20.00 -2.03 6.59
N VAL A 224 -18.90 -1.29 6.63
CA VAL A 224 -18.95 0.16 6.72
C VAL A 224 -19.48 0.80 5.43
N THR A 225 -19.00 0.38 4.26
CA THR A 225 -19.31 1.09 3.00
C THR A 225 -20.61 0.61 2.37
N VAL A 226 -20.88 -0.69 2.39
CA VAL A 226 -22.07 -1.27 1.75
C VAL A 226 -23.30 -1.12 2.64
N VAL A 227 -23.22 -1.56 3.90
CA VAL A 227 -24.37 -1.52 4.81
C VAL A 227 -24.79 -0.07 5.06
N MET A 228 -23.84 0.83 5.29
CA MET A 228 -24.14 2.25 5.49
C MET A 228 -24.67 2.91 4.21
N GLY A 229 -24.12 2.58 3.04
CA GLY A 229 -24.60 3.05 1.74
C GLY A 229 -26.03 2.61 1.47
N ILE A 230 -26.34 1.32 1.66
CA ILE A 230 -27.69 0.78 1.50
C ILE A 230 -28.65 1.43 2.49
N SER A 231 -28.27 1.54 3.77
CA SER A 231 -29.10 2.14 4.81
C SER A 231 -29.47 3.59 4.50
N LEU A 232 -28.52 4.39 4.02
CA LEU A 232 -28.78 5.77 3.61
C LEU A 232 -29.68 5.85 2.38
N THR A 233 -29.51 4.95 1.42
CA THR A 233 -30.35 4.88 0.22
C THR A 233 -31.80 4.55 0.59
N ILE A 234 -32.02 3.57 1.46
CA ILE A 234 -33.34 3.19 1.94
C ILE A 234 -33.97 4.36 2.72
N LEU A 235 -33.24 4.94 3.66
CA LEU A 235 -33.74 6.03 4.50
C LEU A 235 -34.16 7.25 3.66
N TRP A 236 -33.35 7.62 2.68
CA TRP A 236 -33.68 8.72 1.78
C TRP A 236 -34.88 8.42 0.89
N SER A 237 -34.97 7.19 0.34
CA SER A 237 -36.08 6.77 -0.51
C SER A 237 -37.40 6.74 0.24
N THR A 238 -37.41 6.22 1.47
CA THR A 238 -38.60 6.19 2.32
C THR A 238 -39.08 7.59 2.72
N GLN A 239 -38.19 8.51 3.02
CA GLN A 239 -38.56 9.90 3.34
C GLN A 239 -39.14 10.65 2.13
N ASN A 240 -38.60 10.47 0.94
CA ASN A 240 -39.16 11.09 -0.27
C ASN A 240 -40.54 10.51 -0.60
N LEU A 241 -40.76 9.22 -0.38
CA LEU A 241 -42.06 8.56 -0.55
C LEU A 241 -43.10 9.12 0.43
N LEU A 242 -42.78 9.20 1.74
CA LEU A 242 -43.68 9.73 2.77
C LEU A 242 -43.93 11.23 2.60
N GLY A 243 -42.91 12.02 2.21
CA GLY A 243 -43.03 13.44 1.94
C GLY A 243 -43.93 13.76 0.73
N GLY A 244 -43.92 12.91 -0.29
CA GLY A 244 -44.81 12.99 -1.45
C GLY A 244 -46.28 12.77 -1.07
N ILE A 245 -46.57 11.86 -0.14
CA ILE A 245 -47.91 11.56 0.36
C ILE A 245 -48.45 12.71 1.20
N SER A 246 -47.60 13.36 2.01
CA SER A 246 -48.03 14.47 2.89
C SER A 246 -48.37 15.76 2.12
N ASN A 247 -47.79 15.99 0.96
CA ASN A 247 -48.05 17.15 0.09
C ASN A 247 -49.21 16.93 -0.90
N GLY A 248 -49.73 15.70 -1.00
CA GLY A 248 -50.77 15.29 -1.95
C GLY A 248 -52.19 15.22 -1.35
N GLY A 249 -52.53 16.04 -0.37
CA GLY A 249 -53.95 16.41 -0.05
C GLY A 249 -54.90 15.27 0.32
N VAL A 250 -54.51 14.27 1.09
CA VAL A 250 -55.44 13.42 1.87
C VAL A 250 -55.14 13.62 3.34
N GLY A 251 -56.06 14.29 4.03
CA GLY A 251 -55.92 14.74 5.40
C GLY A 251 -55.54 13.66 6.39
N GLY A 252 -54.53 13.94 7.14
CA GLY A 252 -54.11 13.15 8.26
C GLY A 252 -52.78 13.64 8.81
N THR A 253 -52.81 14.72 9.62
CA THR A 253 -51.68 15.18 10.42
C THR A 253 -51.28 14.10 11.42
N VAL A 254 -50.36 13.22 11.03
CA VAL A 254 -49.52 12.57 12.03
C VAL A 254 -48.27 13.45 12.16
N GLY A 255 -48.41 14.43 13.04
CA GLY A 255 -47.33 15.31 13.47
C GLY A 255 -46.29 14.54 14.25
N LEU A 256 -45.34 13.93 13.54
CA LEU A 256 -44.04 13.66 14.08
C LEU A 256 -43.19 14.88 13.76
N GLY A 257 -42.97 15.69 14.77
CA GLY A 257 -42.32 16.99 14.69
C GLY A 257 -41.01 16.95 13.89
N GLY A 258 -40.89 17.90 12.96
CA GLY A 258 -39.62 18.44 12.50
C GLY A 258 -38.61 17.47 11.94
N THR A 259 -38.99 16.42 11.18
CA THR A 259 -38.05 15.63 10.43
C THR A 259 -37.54 16.48 9.24
N GLN A 260 -36.40 17.12 9.44
CA GLN A 260 -35.67 17.70 8.32
C GLN A 260 -35.51 16.60 7.24
N THR A 261 -36.16 16.82 6.10
CA THR A 261 -35.98 15.94 4.94
C THR A 261 -34.49 15.78 4.70
N LEU A 262 -34.00 14.55 4.78
CA LEU A 262 -32.60 14.27 4.44
C LEU A 262 -32.37 14.76 3.00
N ASN A 263 -31.70 15.87 2.87
CA ASN A 263 -31.47 16.50 1.57
C ASN A 263 -30.62 15.54 0.72
N ALA A 264 -30.85 15.48 -0.59
CA ALA A 264 -30.01 14.76 -1.54
C ALA A 264 -28.51 15.08 -1.33
N SER A 265 -28.20 16.27 -0.82
CA SER A 265 -26.86 16.71 -0.42
C SER A 265 -26.18 15.77 0.58
N LEU A 266 -26.90 15.10 1.50
CA LEU A 266 -26.28 14.14 2.43
C LEU A 266 -25.82 12.86 1.75
N ILE A 267 -26.59 12.35 0.78
CA ILE A 267 -26.17 11.16 0.01
C ILE A 267 -24.99 11.49 -0.87
N ILE A 268 -25.02 12.64 -1.55
CA ILE A 268 -23.90 13.13 -2.36
C ILE A 268 -22.67 13.30 -1.46
N MET A 269 -22.79 13.94 -0.30
CA MET A 269 -21.70 14.13 0.65
C MET A 269 -21.14 12.78 1.15
N PHE A 270 -22.02 11.83 1.48
CA PHE A 270 -21.58 10.49 1.87
C PHE A 270 -20.82 9.79 0.76
N SER A 271 -21.35 9.74 -0.45
CA SER A 271 -20.75 9.02 -1.56
C SER A 271 -19.47 9.70 -2.09
N VAL A 272 -19.45 11.03 -2.19
CA VAL A 272 -18.34 11.78 -2.80
C VAL A 272 -17.24 12.13 -1.81
N LEU A 273 -17.56 12.30 -0.51
CA LEU A 273 -16.57 12.66 0.50
C LEU A 273 -16.27 11.50 1.45
N PHE A 274 -17.29 10.91 2.05
CA PHE A 274 -17.09 9.94 3.15
C PHE A 274 -16.57 8.60 2.66
N VAL A 275 -17.11 8.06 1.56
CA VAL A 275 -16.66 6.78 0.99
C VAL A 275 -15.20 6.85 0.50
N PRO A 276 -14.74 7.87 -0.24
CA PRO A 276 -13.33 7.99 -0.60
C PRO A 276 -12.39 8.16 0.59
N VAL A 277 -12.80 8.94 1.62
CA VAL A 277 -11.99 9.10 2.84
C VAL A 277 -11.85 7.77 3.58
N ILE A 278 -12.94 7.04 3.77
CA ILE A 278 -12.91 5.70 4.39
C ILE A 278 -12.04 4.76 3.55
N SER A 279 -12.23 4.73 2.24
CA SER A 279 -11.45 3.89 1.34
C SER A 279 -9.96 4.21 1.41
N LEU A 280 -9.60 5.51 1.50
CA LEU A 280 -8.21 5.94 1.70
C LEU A 280 -7.65 5.42 3.04
N ILE A 281 -8.43 5.52 4.13
CA ILE A 281 -8.03 4.99 5.43
C ILE A 281 -7.77 3.48 5.34
N PHE A 282 -8.69 2.72 4.71
CA PHE A 282 -8.51 1.28 4.54
C PHE A 282 -7.30 0.94 3.64
N ILE A 283 -7.06 1.70 2.56
CA ILE A 283 -5.86 1.55 1.70
C ILE A 283 -4.57 1.75 2.53
N ILE A 284 -4.54 2.75 3.41
CA ILE A 284 -3.38 3.02 4.28
C ILE A 284 -3.21 1.89 5.31
N VAL A 285 -4.30 1.47 5.96
CA VAL A 285 -4.29 0.40 6.98
C VAL A 285 -3.87 -0.93 6.36
N ILE A 286 -4.45 -1.33 5.23
CA ILE A 286 -4.05 -2.52 4.47
C ILE A 286 -2.59 -2.43 4.04
N GLY A 287 -2.16 -1.24 3.57
CA GLY A 287 -0.77 -0.99 3.20
C GLY A 287 0.23 -1.14 4.35
N SER A 288 -0.20 -0.98 5.60
CA SER A 288 0.65 -1.20 6.78
C SER A 288 0.91 -2.68 7.07
N ALA A 289 0.00 -3.56 6.67
CA ALA A 289 0.15 -5.01 6.82
C ALA A 289 0.93 -5.66 5.67
N GLN A 290 1.07 -4.96 4.55
CA GLN A 290 1.82 -5.43 3.39
C GLN A 290 3.30 -5.02 3.48
N THR A 291 4.19 -5.87 2.98
CA THR A 291 5.60 -5.51 2.80
C THR A 291 5.71 -4.45 1.71
N ARG A 292 6.24 -3.28 2.06
CA ARG A 292 6.42 -2.19 1.08
C ARG A 292 7.59 -2.51 0.16
N GLU A 293 7.32 -2.58 -1.14
CA GLU A 293 8.38 -2.51 -2.13
C GLU A 293 8.88 -1.05 -2.24
N PRO A 294 10.20 -0.81 -2.32
CA PRO A 294 10.76 0.54 -2.36
C PRO A 294 10.48 1.29 -3.69
N PHE A 295 9.85 0.65 -4.66
CA PHE A 295 9.54 1.23 -5.96
C PHE A 295 8.02 1.36 -6.16
N SER A 296 7.53 2.61 -6.24
CA SER A 296 6.18 2.94 -6.71
C SER A 296 6.23 3.32 -8.20
N PHE A 297 5.26 2.82 -8.96
CA PHE A 297 5.05 3.23 -10.34
C PHE A 297 3.86 4.19 -10.37
N ASP A 298 4.14 5.48 -10.35
CA ASP A 298 3.12 6.52 -10.17
C ASP A 298 2.52 7.03 -11.49
N LEU A 299 3.11 6.62 -12.64
CA LEU A 299 2.65 7.04 -13.98
C LEU A 299 1.15 6.82 -14.24
N PRO A 300 0.49 5.71 -13.80
CA PRO A 300 -0.94 5.52 -14.01
C PRO A 300 -1.81 6.61 -13.40
N PHE A 301 -1.42 7.17 -12.25
CA PHE A 301 -2.14 8.27 -11.62
C PHE A 301 -2.09 9.55 -12.45
N TYR A 302 -0.92 9.89 -13.01
CA TYR A 302 -0.78 11.04 -13.90
C TYR A 302 -1.57 10.87 -15.20
N VAL A 303 -1.57 9.66 -15.77
CA VAL A 303 -2.35 9.34 -16.97
C VAL A 303 -3.85 9.44 -16.69
N PHE A 304 -4.32 8.92 -15.57
CA PHE A 304 -5.72 9.08 -15.15
C PHE A 304 -6.09 10.56 -14.98
N LEU A 305 -5.24 11.36 -14.32
CA LEU A 305 -5.46 12.79 -14.17
C LEU A 305 -5.57 13.51 -15.51
N ALA A 306 -4.73 13.13 -16.48
CA ALA A 306 -4.80 13.66 -17.84
C ALA A 306 -6.07 13.24 -18.61
N CYS A 307 -6.67 12.09 -18.25
CA CYS A 307 -7.90 11.58 -18.86
C CYS A 307 -9.18 12.06 -18.13
N LEU A 308 -9.08 12.76 -16.99
CA LEU A 308 -10.25 13.33 -16.29
C LEU A 308 -11.17 14.20 -17.16
N PRO A 309 -10.67 15.03 -18.11
CA PRO A 309 -11.55 15.78 -19.00
C PRO A 309 -12.51 14.90 -19.80
N ALA A 310 -12.15 13.64 -20.09
CA ALA A 310 -13.05 12.69 -20.77
C ALA A 310 -14.31 12.40 -19.95
N VAL A 311 -14.21 12.36 -18.62
CA VAL A 311 -15.37 12.20 -17.74
C VAL A 311 -16.32 13.38 -17.89
N ALA A 312 -15.78 14.61 -17.89
CA ALA A 312 -16.57 15.82 -18.07
C ALA A 312 -17.24 15.85 -19.45
N VAL A 313 -16.50 15.50 -20.51
CA VAL A 313 -17.06 15.43 -21.87
C VAL A 313 -18.20 14.41 -21.93
N CYS A 314 -18.00 13.19 -21.40
CA CYS A 314 -19.04 12.15 -21.40
C CYS A 314 -20.27 12.57 -20.58
N TYR A 315 -20.09 13.36 -19.51
CA TYR A 315 -21.19 13.79 -18.65
C TYR A 315 -22.01 14.94 -19.24
N PHE A 316 -21.37 15.93 -19.89
CA PHE A 316 -22.03 17.14 -20.41
C PHE A 316 -22.52 17.01 -21.84
N VAL A 317 -21.95 16.12 -22.66
CA VAL A 317 -22.41 15.91 -24.04
C VAL A 317 -23.62 14.97 -24.05
N PRO A 318 -24.78 15.38 -24.60
CA PRO A 318 -25.98 14.53 -24.61
C PRO A 318 -25.85 13.41 -25.66
N PHE A 319 -25.44 12.24 -25.22
CA PHE A 319 -25.38 11.02 -26.07
C PHE A 319 -26.72 10.24 -26.14
N GLY A 320 -27.83 10.81 -25.66
CA GLY A 320 -29.12 10.13 -25.60
C GLY A 320 -29.22 9.01 -24.55
N LEU A 321 -28.22 8.91 -23.69
CA LEU A 321 -28.17 7.96 -22.58
C LEU A 321 -28.49 8.67 -21.26
N PRO A 322 -29.02 7.94 -20.24
CA PRO A 322 -29.22 8.50 -18.91
C PRO A 322 -27.91 9.03 -18.31
N GLN A 323 -27.98 10.12 -17.54
CA GLN A 323 -26.79 10.81 -16.98
C GLN A 323 -25.91 9.89 -16.12
N TYR A 324 -26.51 8.96 -15.36
CA TYR A 324 -25.77 7.99 -14.56
C TYR A 324 -24.90 7.05 -15.41
N THR A 325 -25.43 6.60 -16.58
CA THR A 325 -24.65 5.76 -17.51
C THR A 325 -23.54 6.53 -18.19
N GLN A 326 -23.79 7.79 -18.55
CA GLN A 326 -22.78 8.67 -19.14
C GLN A 326 -21.60 8.87 -18.18
N LEU A 327 -21.86 9.11 -16.88
CA LEU A 327 -20.81 9.20 -15.88
C LEU A 327 -20.04 7.87 -15.72
N GLY A 328 -20.76 6.74 -15.65
CA GLY A 328 -20.14 5.42 -15.56
C GLY A 328 -19.21 5.14 -16.75
N ILE A 329 -19.68 5.39 -17.96
CA ILE A 329 -18.87 5.23 -19.18
C ILE A 329 -17.67 6.19 -19.16
N GLY A 330 -17.86 7.44 -18.75
CA GLY A 330 -16.77 8.41 -18.61
C GLY A 330 -15.68 7.96 -17.63
N LEU A 331 -16.08 7.47 -16.45
CA LEU A 331 -15.13 6.91 -15.46
C LEU A 331 -14.40 5.68 -16.00
N ALA A 332 -15.10 4.78 -16.70
CA ALA A 332 -14.49 3.60 -17.31
C ALA A 332 -13.47 4.00 -18.39
N ILE A 333 -13.83 4.93 -19.29
CA ILE A 333 -12.95 5.44 -20.35
C ILE A 333 -11.71 6.13 -19.74
N ALA A 334 -11.89 6.99 -18.75
CA ALA A 334 -10.77 7.70 -18.11
C ALA A 334 -9.83 6.75 -17.36
N SER A 335 -10.36 5.68 -16.74
CA SER A 335 -9.55 4.70 -15.99
C SER A 335 -8.86 3.67 -16.89
N THR A 336 -9.38 3.38 -18.08
CA THR A 336 -8.87 2.32 -18.98
C THR A 336 -7.41 2.52 -19.39
N PRO A 337 -6.91 3.70 -19.82
CA PRO A 337 -5.52 3.88 -20.20
C PRO A 337 -4.57 3.63 -19.03
N ALA A 338 -4.92 4.12 -17.84
CA ALA A 338 -4.16 3.87 -16.62
C ALA A 338 -4.14 2.38 -16.24
N ALA A 339 -5.28 1.69 -16.37
CA ALA A 339 -5.42 0.26 -16.15
C ALA A 339 -4.54 -0.57 -17.10
N ILE A 340 -4.53 -0.25 -18.40
CA ILE A 340 -3.71 -0.96 -19.40
C ILE A 340 -2.22 -0.77 -19.12
N LEU A 341 -1.79 0.45 -18.81
CA LEU A 341 -0.38 0.73 -18.49
C LEU A 341 0.08 -0.05 -17.27
N GLN A 342 -0.72 -0.01 -16.19
CA GLN A 342 -0.41 -0.74 -14.98
C GLN A 342 -0.41 -2.26 -15.19
N TRP A 343 -1.41 -2.78 -15.92
CA TRP A 343 -1.49 -4.22 -16.22
C TRP A 343 -0.27 -4.70 -17.01
N ARG A 344 0.16 -3.95 -18.05
CA ARG A 344 1.37 -4.27 -18.82
C ARG A 344 2.62 -4.26 -17.95
N TYR A 345 2.76 -3.23 -17.10
CA TYR A 345 3.87 -3.12 -16.16
C TYR A 345 3.95 -4.33 -15.21
N VAL A 346 2.83 -4.66 -14.54
CA VAL A 346 2.75 -5.77 -13.59
C VAL A 346 2.97 -7.12 -14.29
N LYS A 347 2.39 -7.32 -15.48
CA LYS A 347 2.57 -8.54 -16.27
C LYS A 347 4.03 -8.75 -16.66
N HIS A 348 4.70 -7.71 -17.13
CA HIS A 348 6.13 -7.77 -17.48
C HIS A 348 6.98 -8.08 -16.24
N ARG A 349 6.78 -7.36 -15.14
CA ARG A 349 7.46 -7.59 -13.87
C ARG A 349 7.32 -9.03 -13.39
N LYS A 350 6.09 -9.54 -13.34
CA LYS A 350 5.80 -10.94 -12.93
C LYS A 350 6.47 -11.97 -13.85
N SER A 351 6.51 -11.70 -15.15
CA SER A 351 7.16 -12.59 -16.13
C SER A 351 8.67 -12.65 -15.92
N VAL A 352 9.31 -11.54 -15.56
CA VAL A 352 10.75 -11.50 -15.25
C VAL A 352 11.03 -12.21 -13.93
N GLU A 353 10.30 -11.85 -12.86
CA GLU A 353 10.51 -12.39 -11.50
C GLU A 353 10.32 -13.92 -11.45
N SER A 354 9.28 -14.44 -12.12
CA SER A 354 8.97 -15.87 -12.10
C SER A 354 10.02 -16.77 -12.78
N LYS A 355 10.83 -16.21 -13.70
CA LYS A 355 11.86 -16.95 -14.43
C LYS A 355 13.26 -16.72 -13.88
N LEU A 356 13.41 -15.78 -12.97
CA LEU A 356 14.72 -15.44 -12.39
C LEU A 356 15.32 -16.60 -11.59
N ALA A 357 14.53 -17.29 -10.78
CA ALA A 357 14.97 -18.46 -10.03
C ALA A 357 15.47 -19.59 -10.97
N ASN A 358 14.73 -19.87 -12.05
CA ASN A 358 15.14 -20.86 -13.04
C ASN A 358 16.46 -20.48 -13.72
N PHE A 359 16.63 -19.21 -14.08
CA PHE A 359 17.86 -18.71 -14.68
C PHE A 359 19.07 -18.86 -13.75
N LEU A 360 18.94 -18.50 -12.47
CA LEU A 360 20.00 -18.65 -11.48
C LEU A 360 20.33 -20.12 -11.21
N ARG A 361 19.33 -21.00 -11.21
CA ARG A 361 19.53 -22.44 -11.09
C ARG A 361 20.31 -22.99 -12.29
N ASP A 362 19.92 -22.61 -13.51
CA ASP A 362 20.63 -23.00 -14.72
C ASP A 362 22.10 -22.50 -14.72
N ILE A 363 22.35 -21.27 -14.22
CA ILE A 363 23.71 -20.78 -13.99
C ILE A 363 24.47 -21.71 -13.04
N SER A 364 23.86 -22.07 -11.90
CA SER A 364 24.48 -22.99 -10.94
C SER A 364 24.84 -24.34 -11.57
N GLU A 365 23.92 -24.93 -12.35
CA GLU A 365 24.16 -26.23 -13.02
C GLU A 365 25.27 -26.17 -14.07
N VAL A 366 25.29 -25.13 -14.93
CA VAL A 366 26.36 -24.97 -15.93
C VAL A 366 27.69 -24.66 -15.26
N ARG A 367 27.69 -23.91 -14.15
CA ARG A 367 28.92 -23.63 -13.38
C ARG A 367 29.59 -24.91 -12.80
N LYS A 368 28.84 -25.98 -12.57
CA LYS A 368 29.38 -27.28 -12.15
C LYS A 368 30.34 -27.87 -13.19
N THR A 369 30.24 -27.48 -14.47
CA THR A 369 31.17 -27.90 -15.53
C THR A 369 32.48 -27.11 -15.55
N GLY A 370 32.65 -26.12 -14.63
CA GLY A 370 33.88 -25.29 -14.54
C GLY A 370 33.92 -24.09 -15.47
N LEU A 371 32.86 -23.81 -16.24
CA LEU A 371 32.81 -22.65 -17.14
C LEU A 371 32.84 -21.33 -16.34
N ALA A 372 33.50 -20.30 -16.88
CA ALA A 372 33.50 -18.97 -16.31
C ALA A 372 32.06 -18.38 -16.27
N PRO A 373 31.73 -17.53 -15.30
CA PRO A 373 30.35 -16.97 -15.15
C PRO A 373 29.88 -16.26 -16.42
N GLU A 374 30.75 -15.52 -17.10
CA GLU A 374 30.46 -14.81 -18.34
C GLU A 374 30.06 -15.79 -19.45
N LYS A 375 30.84 -16.85 -19.65
CA LYS A 375 30.57 -17.88 -20.66
C LYS A 375 29.32 -18.70 -20.33
N THR A 376 29.05 -18.89 -19.05
CA THR A 376 27.82 -19.53 -18.59
C THR A 376 26.58 -18.73 -19.03
N ILE A 377 26.59 -17.41 -18.85
CA ILE A 377 25.45 -16.54 -19.24
C ILE A 377 25.34 -16.49 -20.78
N GLU A 378 26.45 -16.42 -21.51
CA GLU A 378 26.46 -16.48 -22.98
C GLU A 378 25.79 -17.77 -23.48
N GLN A 379 26.13 -18.92 -22.90
CA GLN A 379 25.56 -20.22 -23.27
C GLN A 379 24.06 -20.30 -22.96
N LEU A 380 23.62 -19.73 -21.83
CA LEU A 380 22.22 -19.74 -21.41
C LEU A 380 21.36 -18.75 -22.20
N ALA A 381 21.93 -17.77 -22.89
CA ALA A 381 21.20 -16.76 -23.66
C ALA A 381 20.36 -17.33 -24.80
N GLY A 382 20.69 -18.55 -25.29
CA GLY A 382 19.88 -19.28 -26.25
C GLY A 382 18.62 -19.93 -25.71
N ARG A 383 18.47 -20.06 -24.37
CA ARG A 383 17.29 -20.66 -23.74
C ARG A 383 16.16 -19.65 -23.58
N SER A 384 14.93 -20.16 -23.47
CA SER A 384 13.74 -19.31 -23.26
C SER A 384 13.43 -19.12 -21.77
N TYR A 385 13.54 -17.88 -21.30
CA TYR A 385 13.18 -17.46 -19.93
C TYR A 385 12.03 -16.45 -19.93
N GLY A 386 11.10 -16.55 -20.88
CA GLY A 386 9.95 -15.64 -20.96
C GLY A 386 10.35 -14.16 -21.00
N GLY A 387 9.78 -13.32 -20.13
CA GLY A 387 10.11 -11.88 -20.07
C GLY A 387 11.57 -11.57 -19.72
N LEU A 388 12.31 -12.51 -19.13
CA LEU A 388 13.72 -12.34 -18.81
C LEU A 388 14.63 -12.57 -20.02
N SER A 389 14.18 -13.30 -21.07
CA SER A 389 15.01 -13.68 -22.23
C SER A 389 15.63 -12.49 -22.95
N GLU A 390 14.89 -11.38 -23.13
CA GLU A 390 15.41 -10.18 -23.80
C GLU A 390 16.55 -9.56 -22.98
N HIS A 391 16.40 -9.52 -21.66
CA HIS A 391 17.43 -9.00 -20.77
C HIS A 391 18.68 -9.89 -20.77
N ILE A 392 18.53 -11.22 -20.75
CA ILE A 392 19.65 -12.15 -20.80
C ILE A 392 20.41 -12.04 -22.13
N LYS A 393 19.71 -11.93 -23.27
CA LYS A 393 20.34 -11.70 -24.59
C LYS A 393 21.12 -10.39 -24.61
N ARG A 394 20.61 -9.34 -24.00
CA ARG A 394 21.30 -8.04 -23.89
C ARG A 394 22.55 -8.16 -23.00
N ILE A 395 22.46 -8.87 -21.88
CA ILE A 395 23.61 -9.18 -21.01
C ILE A 395 24.69 -9.95 -21.82
N SER A 396 24.29 -11.03 -22.48
CA SER A 396 25.17 -11.87 -23.29
C SER A 396 25.89 -11.06 -24.40
N SER A 397 25.14 -10.20 -25.11
CA SER A 397 25.73 -9.33 -26.14
C SER A 397 26.76 -8.35 -25.57
N GLN A 398 26.49 -7.74 -24.41
CA GLN A 398 27.44 -6.83 -23.74
C GLN A 398 28.70 -7.58 -23.29
N LEU A 399 28.54 -8.80 -22.75
CA LEU A 399 29.65 -9.65 -22.34
C LEU A 399 30.52 -10.08 -23.54
N SER A 400 29.90 -10.44 -24.66
CA SER A 400 30.64 -10.82 -25.89
C SER A 400 31.44 -9.66 -26.48
N TRP A 401 31.06 -8.41 -26.21
CA TRP A 401 31.83 -7.22 -26.58
C TRP A 401 32.91 -6.86 -25.56
N GLY A 402 33.12 -7.70 -24.52
CA GLY A 402 34.16 -7.48 -23.51
C GLY A 402 33.77 -6.46 -22.43
N THR A 403 32.50 -6.09 -22.32
CA THR A 403 32.05 -5.20 -21.22
C THR A 403 32.21 -5.94 -19.87
N PRO A 404 32.81 -5.29 -18.84
CA PRO A 404 32.98 -5.92 -17.53
C PRO A 404 31.65 -6.37 -16.92
N MET A 405 31.63 -7.58 -16.36
CA MET A 405 30.44 -8.20 -15.75
C MET A 405 29.74 -7.28 -14.73
N ARG A 406 30.54 -6.54 -13.94
CA ARG A 406 30.04 -5.54 -12.99
C ARG A 406 29.13 -4.50 -13.66
N THR A 407 29.60 -3.90 -14.74
CA THR A 407 28.85 -2.88 -15.49
C THR A 407 27.59 -3.46 -16.11
N VAL A 408 27.70 -4.67 -16.67
CA VAL A 408 26.58 -5.37 -17.33
C VAL A 408 25.46 -5.67 -16.32
N LEU A 409 25.80 -6.23 -15.15
CA LEU A 409 24.80 -6.57 -14.11
C LEU A 409 24.22 -5.32 -13.42
N GLN A 410 25.00 -4.26 -13.27
CA GLN A 410 24.49 -2.97 -12.79
C GLN A 410 23.48 -2.37 -13.78
N ASN A 411 23.79 -2.37 -15.07
CA ASN A 411 22.89 -1.91 -16.13
C ASN A 411 21.63 -2.77 -16.20
N PHE A 412 21.76 -4.08 -16.05
CA PHE A 412 20.61 -4.98 -15.97
C PHE A 412 19.71 -4.63 -14.78
N GLY A 413 20.27 -4.51 -13.58
CA GLY A 413 19.51 -4.11 -12.39
C GLY A 413 18.81 -2.76 -12.56
N ALA A 414 19.43 -1.77 -13.23
CA ALA A 414 18.82 -0.48 -13.51
C ALA A 414 17.70 -0.55 -14.55
N SER A 415 17.82 -1.44 -15.55
CA SER A 415 16.83 -1.59 -16.64
C SER A 415 15.55 -2.26 -16.20
N VAL A 416 15.59 -3.12 -15.18
CA VAL A 416 14.42 -3.84 -14.69
C VAL A 416 13.78 -3.09 -13.53
N LYS A 417 12.49 -2.76 -13.69
CA LYS A 417 11.69 -2.05 -12.66
C LYS A 417 11.13 -3.02 -11.60
N SER A 418 11.95 -3.93 -11.09
CA SER A 418 11.63 -4.86 -10.01
C SER A 418 12.73 -4.81 -8.97
N TRP A 419 12.34 -4.57 -7.71
CA TRP A 419 13.29 -4.55 -6.61
C TRP A 419 13.93 -5.93 -6.38
N LEU A 420 13.12 -7.01 -6.44
CA LEU A 420 13.63 -8.38 -6.30
C LEU A 420 14.69 -8.70 -7.35
N THR A 421 14.42 -8.37 -8.60
CA THR A 421 15.38 -8.61 -9.70
C THR A 421 16.68 -7.82 -9.51
N ARG A 422 16.58 -6.56 -9.03
CA ARG A 422 17.76 -5.75 -8.69
C ARG A 422 18.58 -6.35 -7.55
N ALA A 423 17.88 -6.83 -6.50
CA ALA A 423 18.52 -7.47 -5.36
C ALA A 423 19.27 -8.75 -5.80
N MET A 424 18.63 -9.59 -6.63
CA MET A 424 19.27 -10.80 -7.13
C MET A 424 20.42 -10.52 -8.12
N ALA A 425 20.30 -9.52 -8.97
CA ALA A 425 21.39 -9.06 -9.84
C ALA A 425 22.59 -8.55 -9.04
N PHE A 426 22.34 -7.83 -7.95
CA PHE A 426 23.37 -7.39 -7.02
C PHE A 426 24.04 -8.57 -6.31
N LEU A 427 23.25 -9.53 -5.79
CA LEU A 427 23.79 -10.75 -5.17
C LEU A 427 24.64 -11.56 -6.16
N LEU A 428 24.18 -11.72 -7.40
CA LEU A 428 24.91 -12.38 -8.45
C LEU A 428 26.24 -11.66 -8.75
N LEU A 429 26.22 -10.33 -8.82
CA LEU A 429 27.41 -9.52 -9.00
C LEU A 429 28.42 -9.74 -7.86
N GLU A 430 27.96 -9.71 -6.62
CA GLU A 430 28.81 -9.89 -5.45
C GLU A 430 29.43 -11.30 -5.41
N VAL A 431 28.66 -12.33 -5.79
CA VAL A 431 29.16 -13.71 -5.92
C VAL A 431 30.29 -13.82 -6.96
N VAL A 432 30.13 -13.15 -8.10
CA VAL A 432 31.15 -13.14 -9.18
C VAL A 432 32.40 -12.36 -8.75
N ASP A 433 32.22 -11.18 -8.16
CA ASP A 433 33.33 -10.28 -7.79
C ASP A 433 34.24 -10.83 -6.69
N VAL A 434 33.70 -11.71 -5.85
CA VAL A 434 34.43 -12.24 -4.70
C VAL A 434 35.42 -13.34 -5.03
N GLY A 435 35.47 -13.82 -6.24
CA GLY A 435 36.46 -14.84 -6.62
C GLY A 435 35.95 -15.83 -7.65
N GLY A 436 35.15 -15.34 -8.61
CA GLY A 436 34.60 -16.18 -9.68
C GLY A 436 33.47 -17.12 -9.22
N GLY A 437 33.08 -17.02 -7.96
CA GLY A 437 31.97 -17.75 -7.32
C GLY A 437 32.20 -19.26 -7.25
N SER A 438 32.32 -19.81 -6.06
CA SER A 438 32.27 -21.26 -5.90
C SER A 438 30.89 -21.77 -6.38
N THR A 439 30.83 -22.99 -6.89
CA THR A 439 29.57 -23.62 -7.31
C THR A 439 28.51 -23.60 -6.17
N LYS A 440 28.96 -23.73 -4.92
CA LYS A 440 28.12 -23.66 -3.75
C LYS A 440 27.41 -22.29 -3.64
N MET A 441 28.14 -21.17 -3.84
CA MET A 441 27.53 -19.83 -3.75
C MET A 441 26.43 -19.62 -4.80
N PHE A 442 26.60 -20.14 -6.02
CA PHE A 442 25.56 -20.06 -7.05
C PHE A 442 24.35 -20.94 -6.71
N THR A 443 24.57 -22.12 -6.12
CA THR A 443 23.50 -23.01 -5.66
C THR A 443 22.72 -22.34 -4.53
N ASP A 444 23.40 -21.84 -3.51
CA ASP A 444 22.80 -21.15 -2.37
C ASP A 444 21.99 -19.91 -2.84
N LEU A 445 22.49 -19.17 -3.83
CA LEU A 445 21.79 -18.03 -4.44
C LEU A 445 20.53 -18.46 -5.20
N ALA A 446 20.60 -19.57 -5.93
CA ALA A 446 19.47 -20.13 -6.66
C ALA A 446 18.37 -20.60 -5.69
N ASP A 447 18.73 -21.37 -4.65
CA ASP A 447 17.82 -21.88 -3.64
C ASP A 447 17.17 -20.73 -2.85
N PHE A 448 17.95 -19.71 -2.50
CA PHE A 448 17.46 -18.49 -1.87
C PHE A 448 16.42 -17.78 -2.76
N THR A 449 16.71 -17.65 -4.06
CA THR A 449 15.81 -16.97 -5.01
C THR A 449 14.53 -17.78 -5.23
N GLU A 450 14.64 -19.11 -5.31
CA GLU A 450 13.49 -20.01 -5.42
C GLU A 450 12.57 -19.91 -4.19
N LYS A 451 13.15 -19.91 -2.99
CA LYS A 451 12.37 -19.75 -1.75
C LYS A 451 11.64 -18.40 -1.69
N ASN A 452 12.29 -17.32 -2.12
CA ASN A 452 11.63 -16.01 -2.23
C ASN A 452 10.49 -16.01 -3.27
N ALA A 453 10.68 -16.65 -4.42
CA ALA A 453 9.65 -16.78 -5.44
C ALA A 453 8.44 -17.58 -4.91
N GLN A 454 8.67 -18.66 -4.17
CA GLN A 454 7.61 -19.45 -3.53
C GLN A 454 6.81 -18.60 -2.54
N LEU A 455 7.47 -17.86 -1.64
CA LEU A 455 6.80 -16.96 -0.70
C LEU A 455 5.92 -15.90 -1.40
N GLN A 456 6.38 -15.37 -2.54
CA GLN A 456 5.59 -14.42 -3.33
C GLN A 456 4.31 -15.07 -3.93
N VAL A 457 4.43 -16.31 -4.43
CA VAL A 457 3.29 -17.07 -4.96
C VAL A 457 2.29 -17.38 -3.85
N GLU A 458 2.77 -17.86 -2.71
CA GLU A 458 1.94 -18.20 -1.55
C GLU A 458 1.17 -16.98 -1.04
N ARG A 459 1.85 -15.84 -0.86
CA ARG A 459 1.22 -14.58 -0.47
C ARG A 459 0.08 -14.19 -1.42
N ARG A 460 0.31 -14.25 -2.73
CA ARG A 460 -0.72 -13.92 -3.73
C ARG A 460 -1.91 -14.87 -3.67
N SER A 461 -1.66 -16.16 -3.44
CA SER A 461 -2.75 -17.15 -3.32
C SER A 461 -3.63 -16.91 -2.10
N MET A 462 -3.03 -16.52 -0.96
CA MET A 462 -3.75 -16.22 0.28
C MET A 462 -4.62 -14.97 0.18
N VAL A 463 -4.19 -13.93 -0.56
CA VAL A 463 -4.91 -12.64 -0.62
C VAL A 463 -5.95 -12.61 -1.75
N ARG A 464 -5.79 -13.45 -2.78
CA ARG A 464 -6.67 -13.48 -3.96
C ARG A 464 -8.17 -13.63 -3.66
N PRO A 465 -8.62 -14.46 -2.71
CA PRO A 465 -10.05 -14.56 -2.37
C PRO A 465 -10.66 -13.24 -1.91
N TYR A 466 -9.90 -12.42 -1.19
CA TYR A 466 -10.38 -11.16 -0.63
C TYR A 466 -10.64 -10.06 -1.68
N ILE A 467 -10.09 -10.19 -2.90
CA ILE A 467 -10.37 -9.29 -4.01
C ILE A 467 -11.85 -9.34 -4.40
N MET A 468 -12.50 -10.51 -4.26
CA MET A 468 -13.91 -10.68 -4.61
C MET A 468 -14.87 -9.91 -3.70
N ILE A 469 -14.44 -9.61 -2.48
CA ILE A 469 -15.26 -8.94 -1.47
C ILE A 469 -15.75 -7.55 -1.93
N PRO A 470 -14.90 -6.60 -2.36
CA PRO A 470 -15.36 -5.33 -2.93
C PRO A 470 -16.23 -5.49 -4.19
N TYR A 471 -16.01 -6.55 -5.00
CA TYR A 471 -16.83 -6.80 -6.19
C TYR A 471 -18.27 -7.15 -5.80
N ILE A 472 -18.44 -8.08 -4.87
CA ILE A 472 -19.76 -8.45 -4.35
C ILE A 472 -20.43 -7.22 -3.73
N GLY A 473 -19.69 -6.45 -2.93
CA GLY A 473 -20.21 -5.24 -2.29
C GLY A 473 -20.71 -4.19 -3.29
N ALA A 474 -19.95 -3.92 -4.35
CA ALA A 474 -20.36 -2.97 -5.37
C ALA A 474 -21.62 -3.40 -6.12
N VAL A 475 -21.70 -4.67 -6.50
CA VAL A 475 -22.90 -5.24 -7.15
C VAL A 475 -24.11 -5.16 -6.22
N MET A 476 -23.96 -5.48 -4.94
CA MET A 476 -25.03 -5.39 -3.93
C MET A 476 -25.56 -3.97 -3.78
N VAL A 477 -24.69 -2.96 -3.69
CA VAL A 477 -25.11 -1.56 -3.58
C VAL A 477 -25.90 -1.13 -4.79
N VAL A 478 -25.41 -1.42 -5.99
CA VAL A 478 -26.06 -1.02 -7.23
C VAL A 478 -27.39 -1.76 -7.44
N MET A 479 -27.42 -3.07 -7.18
CA MET A 479 -28.65 -3.87 -7.30
C MET A 479 -29.72 -3.41 -6.31
N THR A 480 -29.34 -3.17 -5.05
CA THR A 480 -30.28 -2.66 -4.03
C THR A 480 -30.81 -1.27 -4.41
N THR A 481 -29.95 -0.41 -4.94
CA THR A 481 -30.36 0.93 -5.39
C THR A 481 -31.35 0.83 -6.57
N ALA A 482 -31.08 -0.02 -7.55
CA ALA A 482 -31.97 -0.25 -8.70
C ALA A 482 -33.32 -0.83 -8.25
N MET A 483 -33.31 -1.80 -7.35
CA MET A 483 -34.53 -2.41 -6.78
C MET A 483 -35.36 -1.37 -5.99
N MET A 484 -34.71 -0.52 -5.21
CA MET A 484 -35.39 0.53 -4.44
C MET A 484 -36.07 1.55 -5.36
N LEU A 485 -35.41 1.95 -6.45
CA LEU A 485 -36.00 2.85 -7.45
C LEU A 485 -37.25 2.26 -8.12
N TYR A 486 -37.28 0.96 -8.35
CA TYR A 486 -38.45 0.27 -8.85
C TYR A 486 -39.63 0.33 -7.86
N PHE A 487 -39.39 0.13 -6.56
CA PHE A 487 -40.44 0.25 -5.55
C PHE A 487 -41.02 1.66 -5.42
N ILE A 488 -40.24 2.69 -5.71
CA ILE A 488 -40.74 4.08 -5.72
C ILE A 488 -41.67 4.36 -6.91
N ASN A 489 -41.45 3.71 -8.05
CA ASN A 489 -42.24 3.92 -9.26
C ASN A 489 -42.45 2.60 -10.02
N PRO A 490 -43.33 1.72 -9.53
CA PRO A 490 -43.63 0.47 -10.24
C PRO A 490 -44.35 0.76 -11.57
N PRO A 491 -43.88 0.20 -12.69
CA PRO A 491 -44.39 0.54 -14.03
C PRO A 491 -45.85 0.14 -14.28
N GLY A 492 -46.46 -0.72 -13.43
CA GLY A 492 -47.85 -1.15 -13.58
C GLY A 492 -48.89 -0.24 -12.89
N LEU A 493 -48.50 0.64 -12.00
CA LEU A 493 -49.45 1.49 -11.27
C LEU A 493 -50.06 2.60 -12.14
N SER A 494 -49.33 3.11 -13.11
CA SER A 494 -49.84 4.09 -14.08
C SER A 494 -50.89 3.47 -15.02
N GLU A 495 -50.79 2.21 -15.37
CA GLU A 495 -51.77 1.46 -16.17
C GLU A 495 -53.03 1.11 -15.37
N ALA A 496 -52.90 0.97 -14.04
CA ALA A 496 -54.02 0.68 -13.13
C ALA A 496 -54.77 1.92 -12.68
N GLY A 497 -54.44 3.13 -13.20
CA GLY A 497 -55.11 4.38 -12.83
C GLY A 497 -54.80 4.88 -11.42
N VAL A 498 -53.79 4.30 -10.74
CA VAL A 498 -53.30 4.75 -9.45
C VAL A 498 -52.33 5.91 -9.70
N PRO A 499 -52.54 7.09 -9.04
CA PRO A 499 -51.61 8.20 -9.20
C PRO A 499 -50.20 7.77 -8.80
N ALA A 500 -49.20 8.13 -9.64
CA ALA A 500 -47.80 7.87 -9.31
C ALA A 500 -47.44 8.41 -7.94
N LEU A 501 -46.77 7.62 -7.13
CA LEU A 501 -46.39 7.96 -5.75
C LEU A 501 -45.54 9.22 -5.66
N ALA A 502 -44.85 9.60 -6.77
CA ALA A 502 -44.12 10.85 -6.89
C ALA A 502 -44.18 11.40 -8.34
N PRO A 503 -44.12 12.76 -8.54
CA PRO A 503 -44.00 13.35 -9.86
C PRO A 503 -42.82 12.79 -10.65
N GLY A 504 -43.00 12.45 -11.95
CA GLY A 504 -41.98 11.83 -12.79
C GLY A 504 -40.63 12.56 -12.81
N SER A 505 -40.65 13.90 -12.73
CA SER A 505 -39.42 14.70 -12.65
C SER A 505 -38.63 14.52 -11.34
N ILE A 506 -39.29 14.18 -10.26
CA ILE A 506 -38.65 13.90 -8.96
C ILE A 506 -38.01 12.50 -9.00
N VAL A 507 -38.73 11.53 -9.54
CA VAL A 507 -38.23 10.15 -9.70
C VAL A 507 -37.00 10.12 -10.60
N GLU A 508 -37.03 10.81 -11.73
CA GLU A 508 -35.88 10.90 -12.66
C GLU A 508 -34.64 11.51 -11.98
N LYS A 509 -34.81 12.65 -11.27
CA LYS A 509 -33.71 13.26 -10.53
C LYS A 509 -33.18 12.33 -9.43
N ALA A 510 -34.05 11.66 -8.70
CA ALA A 510 -33.69 10.68 -7.68
C ALA A 510 -32.87 9.53 -8.26
N THR A 511 -33.33 8.95 -9.36
CA THR A 511 -32.65 7.89 -10.09
C THR A 511 -31.25 8.31 -10.51
N ASN A 512 -31.11 9.47 -11.14
CA ASN A 512 -29.83 9.97 -11.56
C ASN A 512 -28.86 10.16 -10.39
N ILE A 513 -29.28 10.79 -9.30
CA ILE A 513 -28.42 11.05 -8.14
C ILE A 513 -27.97 9.73 -7.49
N LEU A 514 -28.90 8.82 -7.20
CA LEU A 514 -28.59 7.56 -6.52
C LEU A 514 -27.66 6.67 -7.33
N LEU A 515 -27.93 6.52 -8.63
CA LEU A 515 -27.09 5.68 -9.49
C LEU A 515 -25.73 6.30 -9.78
N ILE A 516 -25.64 7.65 -9.93
CA ILE A 516 -24.36 8.36 -10.02
C ILE A 516 -23.52 8.10 -8.77
N CYS A 517 -24.12 8.26 -7.58
CA CYS A 517 -23.45 7.98 -6.30
C CYS A 517 -22.98 6.53 -6.20
N SER A 518 -23.83 5.57 -6.60
CA SER A 518 -23.50 4.14 -6.55
C SER A 518 -22.37 3.77 -7.52
N PHE A 519 -22.33 4.34 -8.72
CA PHE A 519 -21.25 4.10 -9.69
C PHE A 519 -19.92 4.70 -9.23
N PHE A 520 -19.97 5.91 -8.66
CA PHE A 520 -18.78 6.51 -8.07
C PHE A 520 -18.24 5.69 -6.88
N GLN A 521 -19.14 5.22 -6.01
CA GLN A 521 -18.77 4.34 -4.90
C GLN A 521 -18.14 3.02 -5.40
N ALA A 522 -18.73 2.38 -6.41
CA ALA A 522 -18.20 1.18 -7.04
C ALA A 522 -16.80 1.42 -7.65
N TRP A 523 -16.59 2.57 -8.28
CA TRP A 523 -15.29 2.97 -8.82
C TRP A 523 -14.24 3.09 -7.71
N VAL A 524 -14.57 3.74 -6.61
CA VAL A 524 -13.69 3.86 -5.44
C VAL A 524 -13.37 2.50 -4.80
N MET A 525 -14.37 1.59 -4.71
CA MET A 525 -14.17 0.22 -4.22
C MET A 525 -13.13 -0.56 -5.05
N GLY A 526 -13.00 -0.26 -6.34
CA GLY A 526 -11.98 -0.83 -7.21
C GLY A 526 -10.55 -0.56 -6.73
N PHE A 527 -10.27 0.62 -6.15
CA PHE A 527 -8.93 0.91 -5.61
C PHE A 527 -8.62 0.09 -4.37
N VAL A 528 -9.62 -0.14 -3.53
CA VAL A 528 -9.47 -1.01 -2.35
C VAL A 528 -9.22 -2.45 -2.79
N ALA A 529 -9.95 -2.96 -3.79
CA ALA A 529 -9.74 -4.28 -4.37
C ALA A 529 -8.32 -4.44 -4.94
N GLY A 530 -7.83 -3.44 -5.67
CA GLY A 530 -6.47 -3.43 -6.22
C GLY A 530 -5.40 -3.44 -5.13
N LYS A 531 -5.59 -2.63 -4.08
CA LYS A 531 -4.66 -2.61 -2.95
C LYS A 531 -4.65 -3.93 -2.16
N MET A 532 -5.80 -4.57 -2.00
CA MET A 532 -5.90 -5.88 -1.36
C MET A 532 -5.16 -6.96 -2.16
N GLY A 533 -5.40 -7.04 -3.45
CA GLY A 533 -4.95 -8.16 -4.27
C GLY A 533 -3.55 -8.06 -4.84
N GLU A 534 -3.13 -6.85 -5.24
CA GLU A 534 -1.86 -6.66 -5.97
C GLU A 534 -0.88 -5.71 -5.26
N GLU A 535 -1.20 -5.30 -4.02
CA GLU A 535 -0.34 -4.50 -3.13
C GLU A 535 -0.14 -3.04 -3.54
N SER A 536 -0.52 -2.65 -4.75
CA SER A 536 -0.43 -1.28 -5.24
C SER A 536 -1.80 -0.66 -5.41
N ALA A 537 -1.98 0.57 -4.95
CA ALA A 537 -3.21 1.32 -5.22
C ALA A 537 -3.40 1.60 -6.73
N ALA A 538 -2.31 1.66 -7.50
CA ALA A 538 -2.36 1.83 -8.96
C ALA A 538 -2.99 0.63 -9.68
N ASP A 539 -2.91 -0.59 -9.11
CA ASP A 539 -3.61 -1.75 -9.64
C ASP A 539 -5.13 -1.64 -9.51
N GLY A 540 -5.59 -0.72 -8.65
CA GLY A 540 -6.99 -0.38 -8.48
C GLY A 540 -7.66 0.15 -9.75
N PHE A 541 -6.94 0.81 -10.66
CA PHE A 541 -7.53 1.28 -11.92
C PHE A 541 -8.14 0.15 -12.74
N LYS A 542 -7.49 -1.01 -12.80
CA LYS A 542 -8.01 -2.20 -13.47
C LYS A 542 -9.33 -2.66 -12.84
N HIS A 543 -9.34 -2.78 -11.51
CA HIS A 543 -10.52 -3.22 -10.77
C HIS A 543 -11.64 -2.18 -10.81
N ALA A 544 -11.32 -0.89 -10.72
CA ALA A 544 -12.28 0.21 -10.82
C ALA A 544 -12.97 0.22 -12.19
N THR A 545 -12.22 0.06 -13.29
CA THR A 545 -12.79 -0.04 -14.64
C THR A 545 -13.74 -1.23 -14.75
N PHE A 546 -13.31 -2.42 -14.31
CA PHE A 546 -14.16 -3.63 -14.35
C PHE A 546 -15.41 -3.49 -13.49
N LEU A 547 -15.29 -2.94 -12.29
CA LEU A 547 -16.42 -2.74 -11.38
C LEU A 547 -17.47 -1.81 -11.96
N VAL A 548 -17.07 -0.68 -12.54
CA VAL A 548 -18.00 0.26 -13.16
C VAL A 548 -18.74 -0.41 -14.33
N VAL A 549 -18.04 -1.16 -15.18
CA VAL A 549 -18.66 -1.89 -16.28
C VAL A 549 -19.67 -2.94 -15.77
N ILE A 550 -19.29 -3.72 -14.76
CA ILE A 550 -20.17 -4.69 -14.12
C ILE A 550 -21.40 -3.99 -13.53
N CYS A 551 -21.23 -2.85 -12.87
CA CYS A 551 -22.32 -2.09 -12.29
C CYS A 551 -23.28 -1.52 -13.34
N ILE A 552 -22.78 -1.05 -14.49
CA ILE A 552 -23.62 -0.65 -15.62
C ILE A 552 -24.47 -1.84 -16.09
N ILE A 553 -23.85 -2.99 -16.30
CA ILE A 553 -24.57 -4.22 -16.72
C ILE A 553 -25.61 -4.61 -15.66
N THR A 554 -25.25 -4.54 -14.36
CA THR A 554 -26.15 -4.87 -13.25
C THR A 554 -27.40 -3.99 -13.25
N VAL A 555 -27.27 -2.68 -13.49
CA VAL A 555 -28.43 -1.78 -13.57
C VAL A 555 -29.37 -2.18 -14.71
N TYR A 556 -28.83 -2.39 -15.93
CA TYR A 556 -29.66 -2.77 -17.07
C TYR A 556 -30.33 -4.12 -16.88
N VAL A 557 -29.60 -5.09 -16.34
CA VAL A 557 -30.14 -6.43 -16.01
C VAL A 557 -31.23 -6.32 -14.94
N SER A 558 -31.01 -5.53 -13.88
CA SER A 558 -31.99 -5.33 -12.82
C SER A 558 -33.29 -4.71 -13.39
N PHE A 559 -33.20 -3.66 -14.18
CA PHE A 559 -34.38 -3.05 -14.80
C PHE A 559 -35.08 -4.01 -15.78
N TYR A 560 -34.35 -4.81 -16.55
CA TYR A 560 -34.94 -5.79 -17.46
C TYR A 560 -35.72 -6.90 -16.71
N PHE A 561 -35.12 -7.49 -15.68
CA PHE A 561 -35.76 -8.52 -14.87
C PHE A 561 -36.97 -7.98 -14.12
N ILE A 562 -36.87 -6.80 -13.54
CA ILE A 562 -37.93 -6.18 -12.74
C ILE A 562 -39.10 -5.78 -13.64
N SER A 563 -38.86 -5.26 -14.87
CA SER A 563 -39.92 -4.92 -15.84
C SER A 563 -40.65 -6.16 -16.41
N GLY A 564 -40.00 -7.34 -16.38
CA GLY A 564 -40.57 -8.59 -16.83
C GLY A 564 -41.46 -9.28 -15.77
N ILE A 565 -41.39 -8.90 -14.51
CA ILE A 565 -42.25 -9.44 -13.44
C ILE A 565 -43.56 -8.64 -13.46
N LYS A 566 -44.55 -9.13 -14.22
CA LYS A 566 -45.93 -8.66 -14.12
C LYS A 566 -46.54 -9.30 -12.87
N PHE A 567 -46.82 -8.51 -11.83
CA PHE A 567 -47.60 -8.93 -10.67
C PHE A 567 -49.08 -8.96 -11.01
#